data_ec52a523eaaf73e05ad3a989b4e8686e
#
_entry.id   ec52a523eaaf73e05ad3a989b4e8686e
#
_cell.length_a   1.000
_cell.length_b   1.000
_cell.length_c   1.000
_cell.angle_alpha   90.00
_cell.angle_beta   90.00
_cell.angle_gamma   90.00
#
_symmetry.space_group_name_H-M   'P 1'
#
loop_
_entity.id
_entity.type
_entity.pdbx_description
1 polymer ?
#
loop_
_entity_poly.entity_id
_entity_poly.type
_entity_poly.pdbx_seq_one_letter_code
_entity_poly.pdbx_strand_id
1 'polypeptide(L)'
;MKIAVILPSRSEALFDKTSKVIFGGANVQMYQIAKEFGQCDEVDCYTLIGDYETTNFDERDKFNLIKTFRDTDRIFVKFWKFHKKLQQLKPDAVLQRGLTAFSSLLAVYCKIYGISFVYMFASDTEAGGRYQESGKRARLFKWLLANARILITQNTYQKGMLSKQFGRESHIIRSGFYLKDEPQNQGDYVLWVARHSHLKRPELFIELASQNPQWHFKMVCPPSLAPNYDDLAQKAKKVKNLEFIKFVPFGNIDEYFEKAKVFVNTSDYEGFPQTFLQATMNGTPILSLLVNPDSLLTEHQIGFCCNGSMQLLQEKLVLLSSDADLYQTMSKKAFNYAQLNHDIKKNVKKIISLISANSAHKH
;
A
#
# COMPACT_ATOMS: atom_id res chain seq x y z
N MET A 1 23.91 2.83 -10.78
CA MET A 1 22.76 3.55 -11.35
C MET A 1 22.15 4.46 -10.28
N LYS A 2 21.85 5.73 -10.64
CA LYS A 2 21.25 6.71 -9.71
C LYS A 2 19.74 6.72 -9.83
N ILE A 3 19.02 6.45 -8.75
CA ILE A 3 17.56 6.44 -8.72
C ILE A 3 17.04 7.46 -7.70
N ALA A 4 16.13 8.34 -8.12
CA ALA A 4 15.43 9.24 -7.24
C ALA A 4 14.01 8.69 -6.95
N VAL A 5 13.72 8.35 -5.70
CA VAL A 5 12.42 7.85 -5.25
C VAL A 5 11.65 9.00 -4.61
N ILE A 6 10.48 9.32 -5.16
CA ILE A 6 9.63 10.38 -4.62
C ILE A 6 8.61 9.78 -3.68
N LEU A 7 8.71 10.14 -2.41
CA LEU A 7 7.73 9.70 -1.42
C LEU A 7 6.46 10.56 -1.48
N PRO A 8 5.28 9.94 -1.33
CA PRO A 8 4.02 10.67 -1.18
C PRO A 8 4.05 11.59 0.06
N SER A 9 3.20 12.62 0.09
CA SER A 9 3.02 13.47 1.28
C SER A 9 2.67 12.63 2.51
N ARG A 10 3.06 13.10 3.69
CA ARG A 10 2.89 12.43 4.98
C ARG A 10 3.77 11.18 5.19
N SER A 11 4.79 10.97 4.36
CA SER A 11 5.73 9.86 4.53
C SER A 11 6.74 10.09 5.65
N GLU A 12 6.83 11.30 6.20
CA GLU A 12 7.67 11.63 7.37
C GLU A 12 7.40 10.73 8.57
N ALA A 13 6.14 10.32 8.75
CA ALA A 13 5.72 9.43 9.81
C ALA A 13 6.34 8.02 9.74
N LEU A 14 6.89 7.63 8.60
CA LEU A 14 7.58 6.35 8.43
C LEU A 14 9.02 6.40 8.94
N PHE A 15 9.58 7.60 9.08
CA PHE A 15 10.95 7.84 9.57
C PHE A 15 10.98 8.33 11.02
N ASP A 16 9.84 8.76 11.54
CA ASP A 16 9.70 9.27 12.91
C ASP A 16 8.73 8.37 13.69
N LYS A 17 9.27 7.53 14.58
CA LYS A 17 8.49 6.62 15.42
C LYS A 17 7.55 7.33 16.40
N THR A 18 7.80 8.61 16.68
CA THR A 18 6.97 9.42 17.58
C THR A 18 5.82 10.09 16.84
N SER A 19 5.86 10.12 15.52
CA SER A 19 4.84 10.74 14.67
C SER A 19 3.50 10.01 14.76
N LYS A 20 2.44 10.78 14.99
CA LYS A 20 1.05 10.31 14.95
C LYS A 20 0.37 10.61 13.60
N VAL A 21 1.14 11.04 12.61
CA VAL A 21 0.61 11.32 11.26
C VAL A 21 0.14 10.03 10.61
N ILE A 22 -1.08 10.06 10.09
CA ILE A 22 -1.70 8.92 9.43
C ILE A 22 -1.37 8.97 7.94
N PHE A 23 -0.83 7.88 7.43
CA PHE A 23 -0.44 7.71 6.03
C PHE A 23 -1.19 6.55 5.37
N GLY A 24 -1.02 6.38 4.06
CA GLY A 24 -1.68 5.32 3.28
C GLY A 24 -0.74 4.23 2.79
N GLY A 25 -1.30 3.20 2.16
CA GLY A 25 -0.52 2.07 1.61
C GLY A 25 0.51 2.48 0.56
N ALA A 26 0.27 3.55 -0.20
CA ALA A 26 1.23 4.07 -1.16
C ALA A 26 2.52 4.59 -0.48
N ASN A 27 2.39 5.24 0.69
CA ASN A 27 3.52 5.70 1.49
C ASN A 27 4.38 4.52 1.96
N VAL A 28 3.71 3.49 2.53
CA VAL A 28 4.37 2.25 2.98
C VAL A 28 5.16 1.61 1.85
N GLN A 29 4.54 1.44 0.69
CA GLN A 29 5.19 0.76 -0.44
C GLN A 29 6.38 1.55 -0.99
N MET A 30 6.25 2.86 -1.13
CA MET A 30 7.37 3.68 -1.59
C MET A 30 8.52 3.72 -0.58
N TYR A 31 8.21 3.69 0.72
CA TYR A 31 9.20 3.54 1.80
C TYR A 31 9.94 2.19 1.69
N GLN A 32 9.22 1.08 1.55
CA GLN A 32 9.82 -0.26 1.41
C GLN A 32 10.72 -0.36 0.16
N ILE A 33 10.26 0.20 -0.97
CA ILE A 33 11.04 0.26 -2.21
C ILE A 33 12.32 1.10 -2.02
N ALA A 34 12.21 2.29 -1.42
CA ALA A 34 13.36 3.15 -1.17
C ALA A 34 14.37 2.49 -0.22
N LYS A 35 13.88 1.81 0.83
CA LYS A 35 14.71 1.05 1.77
C LYS A 35 15.48 -0.05 1.05
N GLU A 36 14.82 -0.85 0.23
CA GLU A 36 15.49 -1.94 -0.52
C GLU A 36 16.47 -1.41 -1.56
N PHE A 37 16.13 -0.32 -2.28
CA PHE A 37 17.09 0.33 -3.18
C PHE A 37 18.35 0.79 -2.45
N GLY A 38 18.22 1.32 -1.23
CA GLY A 38 19.35 1.74 -0.40
C GLY A 38 20.25 0.60 0.09
N GLN A 39 19.78 -0.66 -0.03
CA GLN A 39 20.53 -1.88 0.30
C GLN A 39 21.17 -2.56 -0.92
N CYS A 40 20.89 -2.07 -2.14
CA CYS A 40 21.43 -2.62 -3.38
C CYS A 40 22.73 -1.91 -3.76
N ASP A 41 23.84 -2.62 -3.77
CA ASP A 41 25.18 -2.05 -4.10
C ASP A 41 25.25 -1.43 -5.51
N GLU A 42 24.41 -1.87 -6.44
CA GLU A 42 24.36 -1.39 -7.83
C GLU A 42 23.54 -0.10 -8.01
N VAL A 43 22.92 0.40 -6.92
CA VAL A 43 22.00 1.55 -6.96
C VAL A 43 22.38 2.62 -5.93
N ASP A 44 22.63 3.82 -6.43
CA ASP A 44 22.67 5.02 -5.60
C ASP A 44 21.25 5.56 -5.44
N CYS A 45 20.56 5.18 -4.36
CA CYS A 45 19.21 5.62 -4.10
C CYS A 45 19.18 6.97 -3.38
N TYR A 46 18.37 7.88 -3.88
CA TYR A 46 18.06 9.18 -3.25
C TYR A 46 16.57 9.27 -2.98
N THR A 47 16.22 9.40 -1.73
CA THR A 47 14.81 9.47 -1.30
C THR A 47 14.37 10.90 -1.13
N LEU A 48 13.48 11.37 -2.01
CA LEU A 48 12.97 12.73 -2.01
C LEU A 48 11.68 12.81 -1.19
N ILE A 49 11.71 13.65 -0.17
CA ILE A 49 10.60 13.84 0.77
C ILE A 49 10.25 15.33 0.87
N GLY A 50 9.02 15.64 1.29
CA GLY A 50 8.62 17.02 1.61
C GLY A 50 9.50 17.62 2.72
N ASP A 51 9.63 18.96 2.72
CA ASP A 51 10.33 19.67 3.80
C ASP A 51 9.39 19.87 4.99
N TYR A 52 9.30 18.84 5.81
CA TYR A 52 8.55 18.84 7.08
C TYR A 52 9.44 19.32 8.23
N GLU A 53 8.84 19.92 9.24
CA GLU A 53 9.57 20.45 10.42
C GLU A 53 10.05 19.37 11.39
N THR A 54 9.75 18.10 11.15
CA THR A 54 10.19 16.98 11.95
C THR A 54 11.71 16.84 11.94
N THR A 55 12.30 16.78 13.11
CA THR A 55 13.77 16.77 13.32
C THR A 55 14.35 15.39 13.62
N ASN A 56 13.51 14.41 13.97
CA ASN A 56 13.95 13.11 14.45
C ASN A 56 13.73 12.02 13.38
N PHE A 57 14.50 12.08 12.29
CA PHE A 57 14.61 10.91 11.42
C PHE A 57 15.51 9.87 12.09
N ASP A 58 15.05 8.64 12.18
CA ASP A 58 15.87 7.51 12.62
C ASP A 58 16.91 7.22 11.54
N GLU A 59 18.13 7.75 11.69
CA GLU A 59 19.24 7.63 10.74
C GLU A 59 19.73 6.19 10.52
N ARG A 60 19.22 5.23 11.31
CA ARG A 60 19.59 3.82 11.18
C ARG A 60 19.14 3.18 9.88
N ASP A 61 18.12 3.73 9.23
CA ASP A 61 17.78 3.33 7.88
C ASP A 61 18.66 4.12 6.90
N LYS A 62 19.49 3.44 6.12
CA LYS A 62 20.41 4.01 5.13
C LYS A 62 19.67 4.67 3.96
N PHE A 63 18.84 5.68 4.25
CA PHE A 63 18.18 6.51 3.25
C PHE A 63 19.03 7.75 3.00
N ASN A 64 19.36 8.02 1.75
CA ASN A 64 19.84 9.34 1.33
C ASN A 64 18.64 10.29 1.24
N LEU A 65 18.11 10.72 2.40
CA LEU A 65 16.93 11.58 2.46
C LEU A 65 17.24 12.99 1.98
N ILE A 66 16.46 13.46 1.01
CA ILE A 66 16.57 14.81 0.46
C ILE A 66 15.25 15.54 0.65
N LYS A 67 15.27 16.55 1.50
CA LYS A 67 14.15 17.49 1.64
C LYS A 67 13.99 18.31 0.37
N THR A 68 12.76 18.42 -0.12
CA THR A 68 12.45 19.10 -1.39
C THR A 68 11.72 20.42 -1.16
N PHE A 69 10.40 20.40 -1.06
CA PHE A 69 9.55 21.58 -0.92
C PHE A 69 8.55 21.41 0.23
N ARG A 70 8.02 22.51 0.74
CA ARG A 70 6.94 22.54 1.73
C ARG A 70 5.59 22.42 1.04
N ASP A 71 4.61 21.84 1.72
CA ASP A 71 3.24 21.76 1.20
C ASP A 71 2.63 23.14 0.97
N THR A 72 3.05 24.13 1.73
CA THR A 72 2.65 25.55 1.62
C THR A 72 3.28 26.29 0.43
N ASP A 73 4.35 25.76 -0.18
CA ASP A 73 4.98 26.40 -1.33
C ASP A 73 4.03 26.47 -2.53
N ARG A 74 4.06 27.58 -3.27
CA ARG A 74 3.33 27.72 -4.54
C ARG A 74 3.89 26.74 -5.58
N ILE A 75 3.05 26.30 -6.52
CA ILE A 75 3.39 25.26 -7.51
C ILE A 75 4.70 25.54 -8.27
N PHE A 76 4.96 26.81 -8.66
CA PHE A 76 6.19 27.20 -9.34
C PHE A 76 7.43 27.07 -8.45
N VAL A 77 7.30 27.39 -7.15
CA VAL A 77 8.37 27.24 -6.16
C VAL A 77 8.68 25.78 -5.94
N LYS A 78 7.64 24.94 -5.82
CA LYS A 78 7.78 23.47 -5.73
C LYS A 78 8.56 22.94 -6.94
N PHE A 79 8.15 23.33 -8.15
CA PHE A 79 8.80 22.91 -9.38
C PHE A 79 10.28 23.34 -9.44
N TRP A 80 10.57 24.60 -9.11
CA TRP A 80 11.93 25.12 -9.14
C TRP A 80 12.85 24.44 -8.10
N LYS A 81 12.39 24.24 -6.86
CA LYS A 81 13.12 23.52 -5.82
C LYS A 81 13.41 22.09 -6.28
N PHE A 82 12.41 21.44 -6.88
CA PHE A 82 12.53 20.07 -7.37
C PHE A 82 13.51 19.98 -8.55
N HIS A 83 13.40 20.92 -9.51
CA HIS A 83 14.32 21.04 -10.63
C HIS A 83 15.78 21.16 -10.16
N LYS A 84 16.06 22.07 -9.21
CA LYS A 84 17.42 22.22 -8.66
C LYS A 84 17.94 20.91 -8.07
N LYS A 85 17.11 20.20 -7.32
CA LYS A 85 17.51 18.91 -6.72
C LYS A 85 17.81 17.87 -7.78
N LEU A 86 16.97 17.71 -8.80
CA LEU A 86 17.19 16.76 -9.87
C LEU A 86 18.43 17.11 -10.71
N GLN A 87 18.70 18.41 -10.96
CA GLN A 87 19.92 18.85 -11.64
C GLN A 87 21.19 18.54 -10.85
N GLN A 88 21.14 18.66 -9.52
CA GLN A 88 22.26 18.29 -8.64
C GLN A 88 22.50 16.78 -8.62
N LEU A 89 21.42 15.99 -8.53
CA LEU A 89 21.49 14.53 -8.43
C LEU A 89 21.84 13.87 -9.75
N LYS A 90 21.33 14.41 -10.86
CA LYS A 90 21.41 13.81 -12.22
C LYS A 90 21.02 12.33 -12.20
N PRO A 91 19.77 11.99 -11.76
CA PRO A 91 19.37 10.60 -11.66
C PRO A 91 19.15 9.99 -13.05
N ASP A 92 19.42 8.69 -13.19
CA ASP A 92 19.09 7.91 -14.37
C ASP A 92 17.58 7.62 -14.43
N ALA A 93 16.96 7.48 -13.28
CA ALA A 93 15.52 7.24 -13.17
C ALA A 93 14.88 8.00 -12.00
N VAL A 94 13.61 8.37 -12.18
CA VAL A 94 12.74 8.92 -11.14
C VAL A 94 11.54 8.01 -10.97
N LEU A 95 11.31 7.54 -9.75
CA LEU A 95 10.21 6.66 -9.38
C LEU A 95 9.16 7.42 -8.57
N GLN A 96 7.90 7.34 -9.00
CA GLN A 96 6.76 7.94 -8.29
C GLN A 96 5.55 7.01 -8.27
N ARG A 97 4.79 6.99 -7.18
CA ARG A 97 3.55 6.24 -7.05
C ARG A 97 2.37 7.15 -6.72
N GLY A 98 1.29 6.95 -7.47
CA GLY A 98 0.05 7.72 -7.33
C GLY A 98 0.10 9.09 -8.01
N LEU A 99 -1.06 9.53 -8.47
CA LEU A 99 -1.21 10.77 -9.20
C LEU A 99 -1.23 11.98 -8.25
N THR A 100 -0.34 12.93 -8.53
CA THR A 100 -0.34 14.26 -7.92
C THR A 100 -0.50 15.33 -9.00
N ALA A 101 -0.82 16.55 -8.62
CA ALA A 101 -0.85 17.68 -9.56
C ALA A 101 0.50 17.93 -10.27
N PHE A 102 1.57 17.42 -9.70
CA PHE A 102 2.94 17.58 -10.19
C PHE A 102 3.41 16.45 -11.11
N SER A 103 2.77 15.28 -11.07
CA SER A 103 3.24 14.05 -11.76
C SER A 103 3.38 14.22 -13.27
N SER A 104 2.43 14.92 -13.90
CA SER A 104 2.44 15.14 -15.36
C SER A 104 3.59 16.05 -15.80
N LEU A 105 3.86 17.11 -15.04
CA LEU A 105 4.99 18.01 -15.28
C LEU A 105 6.31 17.28 -15.09
N LEU A 106 6.39 16.42 -14.09
CA LEU A 106 7.56 15.61 -13.83
C LEU A 106 7.83 14.60 -14.93
N ALA A 107 6.78 13.95 -15.47
CA ALA A 107 6.93 13.03 -16.60
C ALA A 107 7.49 13.73 -17.85
N VAL A 108 6.99 14.93 -18.18
CA VAL A 108 7.49 15.76 -19.28
C VAL A 108 8.93 16.22 -19.02
N TYR A 109 9.19 16.67 -17.79
CA TYR A 109 10.56 17.04 -17.37
C TYR A 109 11.55 15.90 -17.55
N CYS A 110 11.24 14.73 -17.05
CA CYS A 110 12.09 13.55 -17.17
C CYS A 110 12.35 13.20 -18.65
N LYS A 111 11.32 13.30 -19.51
CA LYS A 111 11.48 13.07 -20.94
C LYS A 111 12.44 14.07 -21.58
N ILE A 112 12.34 15.37 -21.28
CA ILE A 112 13.20 16.41 -21.82
C ILE A 112 14.66 16.19 -21.41
N TYR A 113 14.90 15.81 -20.16
CA TYR A 113 16.26 15.59 -19.64
C TYR A 113 16.77 14.15 -19.82
N GLY A 114 16.04 13.31 -20.54
CA GLY A 114 16.44 11.92 -20.81
C GLY A 114 16.46 11.03 -19.57
N ILE A 115 15.74 11.40 -18.51
CA ILE A 115 15.59 10.63 -17.27
C ILE A 115 14.46 9.62 -17.45
N SER A 116 14.65 8.37 -17.02
CA SER A 116 13.59 7.36 -17.06
C SER A 116 12.54 7.63 -15.99
N PHE A 117 11.36 8.10 -16.38
CA PHE A 117 10.25 8.27 -15.43
C PHE A 117 9.47 6.96 -15.27
N VAL A 118 9.51 6.41 -14.06
CA VAL A 118 8.80 5.18 -13.66
C VAL A 118 7.58 5.58 -12.85
N TYR A 119 6.40 5.33 -13.39
CA TYR A 119 5.15 5.65 -12.73
C TYR A 119 4.45 4.39 -12.25
N MET A 120 4.13 4.35 -10.95
CA MET A 120 3.43 3.24 -10.30
C MET A 120 2.00 3.65 -9.96
N PHE A 121 1.03 2.86 -10.37
CA PHE A 121 -0.37 3.08 -10.01
C PHE A 121 -0.61 2.80 -8.53
N ALA A 122 -1.42 3.64 -7.89
CA ALA A 122 -1.74 3.51 -6.47
C ALA A 122 -3.09 2.80 -6.22
N SER A 123 -4.02 2.85 -7.18
CA SER A 123 -5.37 2.29 -7.03
C SER A 123 -5.98 1.84 -8.37
N ASP A 124 -7.01 0.98 -8.30
CA ASP A 124 -7.78 0.54 -9.47
C ASP A 124 -8.55 1.69 -10.11
N THR A 125 -9.06 2.63 -9.28
CA THR A 125 -9.75 3.82 -9.78
C THR A 125 -8.85 4.73 -10.61
N GLU A 126 -7.56 4.72 -10.35
CA GLU A 126 -6.56 5.46 -11.12
C GLU A 126 -6.33 4.82 -12.49
N ALA A 127 -6.22 3.49 -12.56
CA ALA A 127 -6.09 2.75 -13.81
C ALA A 127 -7.42 2.64 -14.57
N GLY A 128 -8.54 2.54 -13.84
CA GLY A 128 -9.88 2.20 -14.35
C GLY A 128 -10.73 3.39 -14.79
N GLY A 129 -10.20 4.63 -14.80
CA GLY A 129 -10.89 5.70 -15.49
C GLY A 129 -11.53 6.80 -14.66
N ARG A 130 -11.25 6.92 -13.35
CA ARG A 130 -11.65 8.11 -12.58
C ARG A 130 -11.19 9.43 -13.24
N TYR A 131 -10.16 9.34 -14.08
CA TYR A 131 -9.58 10.46 -14.82
C TYR A 131 -9.93 10.46 -16.30
N GLN A 132 -10.92 9.62 -16.73
CA GLN A 132 -11.43 9.63 -18.12
C GLN A 132 -12.44 10.74 -18.37
N GLU A 133 -13.07 11.25 -17.33
CA GLU A 133 -13.98 12.37 -17.45
C GLU A 133 -13.27 13.57 -18.07
N SER A 134 -13.96 14.24 -18.98
CA SER A 134 -13.47 15.41 -19.72
C SER A 134 -12.96 16.51 -18.76
N GLY A 135 -11.83 17.13 -19.09
CA GLY A 135 -11.32 18.27 -18.35
C GLY A 135 -9.79 18.32 -18.23
N LYS A 136 -9.30 19.31 -17.49
CA LYS A 136 -7.85 19.55 -17.32
C LYS A 136 -7.13 18.34 -16.68
N ARG A 137 -7.77 17.65 -15.71
CA ARG A 137 -7.19 16.49 -15.03
C ARG A 137 -7.00 15.30 -15.96
N ALA A 138 -7.98 15.02 -16.82
CA ALA A 138 -7.89 13.94 -17.79
C ALA A 138 -6.77 14.18 -18.81
N ARG A 139 -6.62 15.41 -19.30
CA ARG A 139 -5.52 15.81 -20.21
C ARG A 139 -4.15 15.64 -19.54
N LEU A 140 -4.00 16.12 -18.30
CA LEU A 140 -2.76 15.96 -17.53
C LEU A 140 -2.41 14.51 -17.30
N PHE A 141 -3.40 13.67 -17.00
CA PHE A 141 -3.16 12.23 -16.81
C PHE A 141 -2.75 11.53 -18.12
N LYS A 142 -3.40 11.84 -19.23
CA LYS A 142 -2.99 11.35 -20.56
C LYS A 142 -1.56 11.80 -20.90
N TRP A 143 -1.19 13.03 -20.55
CA TRP A 143 0.17 13.53 -20.72
C TRP A 143 1.19 12.78 -19.86
N LEU A 144 0.85 12.47 -18.61
CA LEU A 144 1.68 11.62 -17.76
C LEU A 144 1.90 10.26 -18.43
N LEU A 145 0.82 9.58 -18.83
CA LEU A 145 0.90 8.27 -19.45
C LEU A 145 1.73 8.29 -20.75
N ALA A 146 1.57 9.33 -21.56
CA ALA A 146 2.32 9.47 -22.82
C ALA A 146 3.82 9.70 -22.62
N ASN A 147 4.23 10.29 -21.49
CA ASN A 147 5.62 10.67 -21.22
C ASN A 147 6.31 9.79 -20.18
N ALA A 148 5.57 8.98 -19.41
CA ALA A 148 6.15 7.98 -18.55
C ALA A 148 6.79 6.86 -19.38
N ARG A 149 8.07 6.58 -19.10
CA ARG A 149 8.84 5.56 -19.83
C ARG A 149 8.45 4.15 -19.40
N ILE A 150 8.22 3.96 -18.11
CA ILE A 150 7.84 2.68 -17.53
C ILE A 150 6.57 2.90 -16.69
N LEU A 151 5.55 2.06 -16.95
CA LEU A 151 4.31 2.03 -16.19
C LEU A 151 4.25 0.73 -15.40
N ILE A 152 3.98 0.84 -14.08
CA ILE A 152 3.89 -0.29 -13.17
C ILE A 152 2.49 -0.34 -12.56
N THR A 153 1.82 -1.46 -12.75
CA THR A 153 0.51 -1.80 -12.16
C THR A 153 0.67 -2.84 -11.06
N GLN A 154 -0.33 -2.97 -10.17
CA GLN A 154 -0.26 -3.88 -9.03
C GLN A 154 -0.94 -5.23 -9.29
N ASN A 155 -1.87 -5.27 -10.25
CA ASN A 155 -2.72 -6.43 -10.52
C ASN A 155 -3.07 -6.51 -12.01
N THR A 156 -3.71 -7.61 -12.40
CA THR A 156 -4.11 -7.87 -13.78
C THR A 156 -5.24 -6.95 -14.23
N TYR A 157 -6.16 -6.60 -13.32
CA TYR A 157 -7.24 -5.65 -13.58
C TYR A 157 -6.70 -4.28 -14.00
N GLN A 158 -5.76 -3.71 -13.21
CA GLN A 158 -5.12 -2.43 -13.55
C GLN A 158 -4.42 -2.47 -14.91
N LYS A 159 -3.67 -3.55 -15.19
CA LYS A 159 -2.99 -3.74 -16.48
C LYS A 159 -4.00 -3.79 -17.64
N GLY A 160 -5.04 -4.59 -17.51
CA GLY A 160 -6.09 -4.72 -18.53
C GLY A 160 -6.82 -3.41 -18.79
N MET A 161 -7.19 -2.69 -17.72
CA MET A 161 -7.86 -1.39 -17.84
C MET A 161 -6.96 -0.34 -18.51
N LEU A 162 -5.68 -0.28 -18.16
CA LEU A 162 -4.71 0.64 -18.76
C LEU A 162 -4.53 0.38 -20.26
N SER A 163 -4.37 -0.88 -20.65
CA SER A 163 -4.27 -1.29 -22.06
C SER A 163 -5.54 -0.94 -22.82
N LYS A 164 -6.71 -1.32 -22.29
CA LYS A 164 -8.02 -1.10 -22.94
C LYS A 164 -8.36 0.39 -23.11
N GLN A 165 -8.08 1.21 -22.09
CA GLN A 165 -8.56 2.60 -22.05
C GLN A 165 -7.56 3.59 -22.64
N PHE A 166 -6.26 3.29 -22.51
CA PHE A 166 -5.20 4.23 -22.88
C PHE A 166 -4.23 3.67 -23.93
N GLY A 167 -4.40 2.40 -24.35
CA GLY A 167 -3.50 1.75 -25.28
C GLY A 167 -2.06 1.66 -24.77
N ARG A 168 -1.87 1.60 -23.44
CA ARG A 168 -0.54 1.60 -22.82
C ARG A 168 -0.27 0.27 -22.14
N GLU A 169 0.91 -0.28 -22.42
CA GLU A 169 1.41 -1.46 -21.74
C GLU A 169 2.00 -1.10 -20.37
N SER A 170 1.90 -2.04 -19.43
CA SER A 170 2.49 -1.91 -18.09
C SER A 170 3.05 -3.23 -17.59
N HIS A 171 3.94 -3.14 -16.63
CA HIS A 171 4.51 -4.29 -15.92
C HIS A 171 3.78 -4.49 -14.59
N ILE A 172 3.37 -5.74 -14.30
CA ILE A 172 2.79 -6.05 -13.01
C ILE A 172 3.91 -6.25 -11.99
N ILE A 173 3.99 -5.32 -11.02
CA ILE A 173 4.83 -5.46 -9.84
C ILE A 173 3.94 -5.19 -8.63
N ARG A 174 3.65 -6.25 -7.87
CA ARG A 174 2.79 -6.18 -6.71
C ARG A 174 3.46 -5.41 -5.56
N SER A 175 2.69 -4.93 -4.63
CA SER A 175 3.21 -4.40 -3.37
C SER A 175 4.05 -5.47 -2.66
N GLY A 176 5.11 -5.07 -1.96
CA GLY A 176 6.03 -6.02 -1.33
C GLY A 176 6.46 -5.58 0.07
N PHE A 177 6.89 -6.57 0.85
CA PHE A 177 7.48 -6.39 2.18
C PHE A 177 8.73 -7.27 2.32
N TYR A 178 9.51 -7.03 3.36
CA TYR A 178 10.49 -8.00 3.82
C TYR A 178 9.74 -9.18 4.43
N LEU A 179 9.90 -10.34 3.81
CA LEU A 179 9.20 -11.54 4.24
C LEU A 179 10.00 -12.27 5.32
N LYS A 180 9.30 -12.99 6.19
CA LYS A 180 9.87 -13.87 7.19
C LYS A 180 10.15 -15.24 6.58
N ASP A 181 11.04 -16.01 7.20
CA ASP A 181 11.36 -17.36 6.71
C ASP A 181 10.24 -18.36 7.06
N GLU A 182 9.53 -18.11 8.16
CA GLU A 182 8.45 -18.98 8.65
C GLU A 182 7.23 -18.16 9.08
N PRO A 183 6.01 -18.72 8.99
CA PRO A 183 4.81 -18.08 9.50
C PRO A 183 4.87 -17.95 11.03
N GLN A 184 4.53 -16.78 11.56
CA GLN A 184 4.56 -16.49 12.99
C GLN A 184 3.18 -16.53 13.66
N ASN A 185 2.18 -17.03 12.94
CA ASN A 185 0.79 -16.97 13.40
C ASN A 185 0.56 -17.82 14.66
N GLN A 186 0.14 -17.17 15.75
CA GLN A 186 -0.20 -17.80 17.04
C GLN A 186 -1.71 -17.96 17.26
N GLY A 187 -2.53 -17.25 16.52
CA GLY A 187 -3.98 -17.47 16.44
C GLY A 187 -4.84 -17.11 17.65
N ASP A 188 -4.59 -15.97 18.35
CA ASP A 188 -5.27 -15.63 19.59
C ASP A 188 -6.63 -14.91 19.41
N TYR A 189 -6.80 -14.08 18.36
CA TYR A 189 -7.96 -13.21 18.19
C TYR A 189 -8.33 -12.96 16.74
N VAL A 190 -9.52 -12.42 16.53
CA VAL A 190 -10.00 -11.91 15.24
C VAL A 190 -9.58 -10.46 15.09
N LEU A 191 -8.86 -10.14 14.02
CA LEU A 191 -8.26 -8.81 13.79
C LEU A 191 -8.98 -8.03 12.69
N TRP A 192 -9.16 -6.75 12.92
CA TRP A 192 -9.54 -5.77 11.92
C TRP A 192 -8.61 -4.55 11.99
N VAL A 193 -8.10 -4.09 10.85
CA VAL A 193 -7.17 -2.95 10.76
C VAL A 193 -7.55 -2.07 9.58
N ALA A 194 -8.05 -0.89 9.83
CA ALA A 194 -8.21 0.15 8.82
C ALA A 194 -8.43 1.52 9.47
N ARG A 195 -8.19 2.60 8.71
CA ARG A 195 -8.59 3.95 9.13
C ARG A 195 -10.11 4.05 9.15
N HIS A 196 -10.64 4.81 10.09
CA HIS A 196 -12.06 5.13 10.09
C HIS A 196 -12.49 5.77 8.77
N SER A 197 -13.40 5.14 8.05
CA SER A 197 -14.07 5.71 6.88
C SER A 197 -15.32 4.92 6.55
N HIS A 198 -16.28 5.55 5.90
CA HIS A 198 -17.52 4.89 5.48
C HIS A 198 -17.24 3.66 4.59
N LEU A 199 -16.26 3.77 3.68
CA LEU A 199 -15.89 2.66 2.79
C LEU A 199 -15.33 1.43 3.52
N LYS A 200 -14.81 1.59 4.74
CA LYS A 200 -14.23 0.49 5.53
C LYS A 200 -15.26 -0.24 6.39
N ARG A 201 -16.45 0.33 6.54
CA ARG A 201 -17.59 -0.25 7.29
C ARG A 201 -17.18 -0.83 8.65
N PRO A 202 -16.50 -0.03 9.50
CA PRO A 202 -16.03 -0.50 10.81
C PRO A 202 -17.14 -0.97 11.75
N GLU A 203 -18.36 -0.46 11.59
CA GLU A 203 -19.55 -0.84 12.36
C GLU A 203 -19.90 -2.33 12.21
N LEU A 204 -19.67 -2.92 11.02
CA LEU A 204 -19.96 -4.33 10.77
C LEU A 204 -19.01 -5.26 11.55
N PHE A 205 -17.76 -4.83 11.78
CA PHE A 205 -16.85 -5.60 12.63
C PHE A 205 -17.24 -5.56 14.10
N ILE A 206 -17.76 -4.41 14.59
CA ILE A 206 -18.30 -4.29 15.95
C ILE A 206 -19.53 -5.19 16.10
N GLU A 207 -20.40 -5.24 15.10
CA GLU A 207 -21.56 -6.12 15.06
C GLU A 207 -21.13 -7.60 15.10
N LEU A 208 -20.16 -7.99 14.27
CA LEU A 208 -19.60 -9.34 14.27
C LEU A 208 -19.08 -9.73 15.66
N ALA A 209 -18.33 -8.84 16.31
CA ALA A 209 -17.81 -9.09 17.65
C ALA A 209 -18.94 -9.27 18.69
N SER A 210 -19.99 -8.45 18.64
CA SER A 210 -21.13 -8.53 19.57
C SER A 210 -21.92 -9.83 19.43
N GLN A 211 -21.98 -10.38 18.22
CA GLN A 211 -22.69 -11.64 17.92
C GLN A 211 -21.85 -12.89 18.26
N ASN A 212 -20.57 -12.71 18.61
CA ASN A 212 -19.64 -13.82 18.84
C ASN A 212 -18.87 -13.65 20.16
N PRO A 213 -19.55 -13.65 21.33
CA PRO A 213 -18.93 -13.35 22.62
C PRO A 213 -17.90 -14.38 23.10
N GLN A 214 -17.84 -15.55 22.47
CA GLN A 214 -16.88 -16.62 22.77
C GLN A 214 -15.48 -16.38 22.23
N TRP A 215 -15.29 -15.40 21.33
CA TRP A 215 -13.98 -15.05 20.75
C TRP A 215 -13.52 -13.66 21.15
N HIS A 216 -12.22 -13.46 21.15
CA HIS A 216 -11.62 -12.16 21.32
C HIS A 216 -11.46 -11.44 19.97
N PHE A 217 -11.76 -10.14 19.97
CA PHE A 217 -11.66 -9.28 18.80
C PHE A 217 -10.74 -8.11 19.09
N LYS A 218 -9.89 -7.75 18.11
CA LYS A 218 -9.09 -6.53 18.17
C LYS A 218 -9.36 -5.67 16.94
N MET A 219 -9.63 -4.40 17.20
CA MET A 219 -9.93 -3.42 16.16
C MET A 219 -8.92 -2.27 16.22
N VAL A 220 -8.00 -2.22 15.28
CA VAL A 220 -7.08 -1.09 15.11
C VAL A 220 -7.72 -0.10 14.15
N CYS A 221 -8.24 0.99 14.69
CA CYS A 221 -9.01 1.99 13.95
C CYS A 221 -8.50 3.41 14.25
N PRO A 222 -7.44 3.88 13.55
CA PRO A 222 -6.98 5.25 13.72
C PRO A 222 -8.06 6.26 13.28
N PRO A 223 -8.14 7.43 13.96
CA PRO A 223 -9.06 8.48 13.59
C PRO A 223 -8.76 9.00 12.18
N SER A 224 -9.79 9.51 11.51
CA SER A 224 -9.67 10.21 10.24
C SER A 224 -10.51 11.48 10.28
N LEU A 225 -10.57 12.21 9.17
CA LEU A 225 -11.45 13.38 9.01
C LEU A 225 -12.92 12.99 8.82
N ALA A 226 -13.23 11.69 8.76
CA ALA A 226 -14.62 11.22 8.65
C ALA A 226 -15.39 11.50 9.95
N PRO A 227 -16.67 11.91 9.85
CA PRO A 227 -17.50 12.18 11.02
C PRO A 227 -17.78 10.92 11.82
N ASN A 228 -18.29 11.09 13.05
CA ASN A 228 -18.79 10.01 13.92
C ASN A 228 -17.74 9.01 14.45
N TYR A 229 -16.46 9.39 14.48
CA TYR A 229 -15.41 8.53 15.03
C TYR A 229 -15.58 8.23 16.51
N ASP A 230 -15.96 9.24 17.31
CA ASP A 230 -16.16 9.08 18.76
C ASP A 230 -17.37 8.19 19.06
N ASP A 231 -18.44 8.30 18.27
CA ASP A 231 -19.60 7.42 18.37
C ASP A 231 -19.23 5.95 18.07
N LEU A 232 -18.40 5.73 17.03
CA LEU A 232 -17.87 4.41 16.72
C LEU A 232 -17.07 3.84 17.90
N ALA A 233 -16.16 4.65 18.46
CA ALA A 233 -15.33 4.25 19.59
C ALA A 233 -16.17 3.93 20.84
N GLN A 234 -17.25 4.69 21.09
CA GLN A 234 -18.17 4.42 22.19
C GLN A 234 -18.96 3.14 21.96
N LYS A 235 -19.42 2.86 20.73
CA LYS A 235 -20.08 1.59 20.39
C LYS A 235 -19.15 0.41 20.60
N ALA A 236 -17.91 0.50 20.14
CA ALA A 236 -16.91 -0.55 20.31
C ALA A 236 -16.64 -0.86 21.79
N LYS A 237 -16.54 0.14 22.65
CA LYS A 237 -16.33 -0.03 24.10
C LYS A 237 -17.45 -0.76 24.83
N LYS A 238 -18.66 -0.78 24.28
CA LYS A 238 -19.80 -1.52 24.88
C LYS A 238 -19.73 -3.02 24.61
N VAL A 239 -18.92 -3.47 23.68
CA VAL A 239 -18.74 -4.87 23.29
C VAL A 239 -17.60 -5.46 24.12
N LYS A 240 -17.91 -6.31 25.10
CA LYS A 240 -16.97 -6.77 26.13
C LYS A 240 -15.79 -7.57 25.62
N ASN A 241 -15.96 -8.27 24.51
CA ASN A 241 -14.94 -9.11 23.87
C ASN A 241 -14.20 -8.39 22.73
N LEU A 242 -14.35 -7.05 22.59
CA LEU A 242 -13.69 -6.23 21.58
C LEU A 242 -12.73 -5.21 22.21
N GLU A 243 -11.46 -5.33 21.89
CA GLU A 243 -10.42 -4.33 22.21
C GLU A 243 -10.36 -3.29 21.07
N PHE A 244 -10.70 -2.03 21.38
CA PHE A 244 -10.64 -0.93 20.44
C PHE A 244 -9.34 -0.12 20.61
N ILE A 245 -8.48 -0.13 19.57
CA ILE A 245 -7.14 0.46 19.57
C ILE A 245 -7.13 1.64 18.60
N LYS A 246 -6.96 2.84 19.14
CA LYS A 246 -6.98 4.09 18.34
C LYS A 246 -5.78 4.27 17.43
N PHE A 247 -4.63 3.74 17.79
CA PHE A 247 -3.41 3.92 17.03
C PHE A 247 -2.37 2.86 17.39
N VAL A 248 -1.70 2.34 16.37
CA VAL A 248 -0.53 1.48 16.50
C VAL A 248 0.55 2.07 15.59
N PRO A 249 1.79 2.31 16.08
CA PRO A 249 2.91 2.70 15.23
C PRO A 249 3.14 1.69 14.11
N PHE A 250 3.56 2.17 12.94
CA PHE A 250 3.76 1.32 11.76
C PHE A 250 4.69 0.13 12.03
N GLY A 251 5.78 0.34 12.79
CA GLY A 251 6.73 -0.73 13.11
C GLY A 251 6.18 -1.84 14.01
N ASN A 252 5.05 -1.61 14.69
CA ASN A 252 4.47 -2.55 15.66
C ASN A 252 3.20 -3.23 15.14
N ILE A 253 2.69 -2.80 13.97
CA ILE A 253 1.41 -3.33 13.45
C ILE A 253 1.52 -4.81 13.05
N ASP A 254 2.69 -5.26 12.63
CA ASP A 254 2.91 -6.64 12.20
C ASP A 254 2.71 -7.64 13.34
N GLU A 255 3.01 -7.28 14.61
CA GLU A 255 2.75 -8.13 15.78
C GLU A 255 1.25 -8.46 15.96
N TYR A 256 0.38 -7.55 15.52
CA TYR A 256 -1.07 -7.79 15.54
C TYR A 256 -1.49 -8.85 14.53
N PHE A 257 -0.88 -8.85 13.35
CA PHE A 257 -1.14 -9.88 12.35
C PHE A 257 -0.53 -11.23 12.72
N GLU A 258 0.64 -11.25 13.37
CA GLU A 258 1.30 -12.46 13.87
C GLU A 258 0.44 -13.24 14.87
N LYS A 259 -0.26 -12.49 15.73
CA LYS A 259 -1.10 -13.04 16.81
C LYS A 259 -2.57 -13.18 16.41
N ALA A 260 -2.93 -12.77 15.20
CA ALA A 260 -4.31 -12.85 14.73
C ALA A 260 -4.62 -14.25 14.22
N LYS A 261 -5.70 -14.85 14.71
CA LYS A 261 -6.23 -16.09 14.15
C LYS A 261 -6.80 -15.86 12.75
N VAL A 262 -7.57 -14.80 12.58
CA VAL A 262 -8.22 -14.45 11.31
C VAL A 262 -8.17 -12.93 11.15
N PHE A 263 -7.87 -12.47 9.95
CA PHE A 263 -8.01 -11.07 9.59
C PHE A 263 -9.36 -10.86 8.87
N VAL A 264 -10.14 -9.90 9.36
CA VAL A 264 -11.45 -9.55 8.77
C VAL A 264 -11.38 -8.22 8.03
N ASN A 265 -11.89 -8.19 6.79
CA ASN A 265 -12.07 -6.99 6.00
C ASN A 265 -13.54 -6.77 5.71
N THR A 266 -14.07 -5.62 6.13
CA THR A 266 -15.47 -5.24 5.92
C THR A 266 -15.64 -4.16 4.86
N SER A 267 -14.58 -3.81 4.14
CA SER A 267 -14.59 -2.74 3.13
C SER A 267 -15.53 -3.05 1.96
N ASP A 268 -16.24 -2.02 1.49
CA ASP A 268 -17.06 -2.12 0.28
C ASP A 268 -16.18 -2.22 -0.97
N TYR A 269 -15.05 -1.51 -0.98
CA TYR A 269 -14.16 -1.47 -2.12
C TYR A 269 -12.71 -1.17 -1.73
N GLU A 270 -11.77 -1.89 -2.34
CA GLU A 270 -10.33 -1.62 -2.30
C GLU A 270 -9.66 -2.13 -3.59
N GLY A 271 -8.57 -1.48 -4.02
CA GLY A 271 -7.78 -1.99 -5.13
C GLY A 271 -6.97 -3.22 -4.73
N PHE A 272 -5.99 -3.05 -3.85
CA PHE A 272 -5.28 -4.15 -3.19
C PHE A 272 -4.95 -3.72 -1.76
N PRO A 273 -5.66 -4.29 -0.76
CA PRO A 273 -5.44 -3.92 0.63
C PRO A 273 -4.03 -4.29 1.11
N GLN A 274 -3.29 -3.34 1.67
CA GLN A 274 -1.99 -3.64 2.29
C GLN A 274 -2.14 -4.59 3.49
N THR A 275 -3.29 -4.54 4.15
CA THR A 275 -3.64 -5.46 5.25
C THR A 275 -3.79 -6.91 4.79
N PHE A 276 -4.17 -7.17 3.53
CA PHE A 276 -4.15 -8.53 2.98
C PHE A 276 -2.72 -9.06 2.88
N LEU A 277 -1.82 -8.19 2.46
CA LEU A 277 -0.41 -8.56 2.39
C LEU A 277 0.17 -8.80 3.79
N GLN A 278 -0.14 -7.93 4.76
CA GLN A 278 0.29 -8.12 6.15
C GLN A 278 -0.29 -9.39 6.77
N ALA A 279 -1.55 -9.73 6.47
CA ALA A 279 -2.14 -10.99 6.90
C ALA A 279 -1.42 -12.20 6.26
N THR A 280 -1.26 -12.19 4.94
CA THR A 280 -0.66 -13.33 4.23
C THR A 280 0.80 -13.57 4.58
N MET A 281 1.60 -12.53 4.77
CA MET A 281 3.00 -12.67 5.15
C MET A 281 3.21 -13.27 6.55
N ASN A 282 2.18 -13.23 7.39
CA ASN A 282 2.17 -13.87 8.70
C ASN A 282 1.41 -15.21 8.71
N GLY A 283 0.89 -15.66 7.58
CA GLY A 283 0.09 -16.88 7.47
C GLY A 283 -1.31 -16.72 8.10
N THR A 284 -1.83 -15.50 8.22
CA THR A 284 -3.16 -15.25 8.79
C THR A 284 -4.23 -15.36 7.70
N PRO A 285 -5.19 -16.31 7.79
CA PRO A 285 -6.30 -16.41 6.86
C PRO A 285 -7.17 -15.14 6.83
N ILE A 286 -7.73 -14.83 5.65
CA ILE A 286 -8.50 -13.60 5.43
C ILE A 286 -9.99 -13.92 5.27
N LEU A 287 -10.84 -13.24 6.04
CA LEU A 287 -12.28 -13.18 5.79
C LEU A 287 -12.64 -11.80 5.25
N SER A 288 -13.06 -11.74 4.00
CA SER A 288 -13.47 -10.48 3.38
C SER A 288 -14.96 -10.47 3.08
N LEU A 289 -15.61 -9.35 3.42
CA LEU A 289 -17.04 -9.19 3.14
C LEU A 289 -17.29 -9.08 1.62
N LEU A 290 -16.54 -8.21 0.93
CA LEU A 290 -16.72 -7.94 -0.51
C LEU A 290 -15.42 -7.93 -1.31
N VAL A 291 -14.32 -7.52 -0.68
CA VAL A 291 -13.07 -7.26 -1.40
C VAL A 291 -12.32 -8.56 -1.72
N ASN A 292 -12.12 -8.85 -3.00
CA ASN A 292 -11.38 -10.02 -3.47
C ASN A 292 -10.61 -9.67 -4.77
N PRO A 293 -9.53 -8.86 -4.68
CA PRO A 293 -8.79 -8.43 -5.85
C PRO A 293 -8.17 -9.62 -6.59
N ASP A 294 -8.29 -9.65 -7.93
CA ASP A 294 -7.81 -10.74 -8.80
C ASP A 294 -8.26 -12.14 -8.32
N SER A 295 -9.45 -12.26 -7.71
CA SER A 295 -9.97 -13.52 -7.12
C SER A 295 -9.02 -14.19 -6.11
N LEU A 296 -8.12 -13.41 -5.51
CA LEU A 296 -7.03 -13.82 -4.64
C LEU A 296 -7.43 -14.85 -3.57
N LEU A 297 -8.52 -14.57 -2.84
CA LEU A 297 -8.94 -15.40 -1.71
C LEU A 297 -9.42 -16.78 -2.16
N THR A 298 -10.12 -16.82 -3.30
CA THR A 298 -10.72 -18.04 -3.84
C THR A 298 -9.73 -18.87 -4.65
N GLU A 299 -8.96 -18.26 -5.55
CA GLU A 299 -8.01 -18.98 -6.40
C GLU A 299 -6.82 -19.57 -5.62
N HIS A 300 -6.30 -18.81 -4.65
CA HIS A 300 -5.18 -19.28 -3.83
C HIS A 300 -5.61 -19.96 -2.54
N GLN A 301 -6.92 -20.01 -2.24
CA GLN A 301 -7.48 -20.63 -1.03
C GLN A 301 -6.81 -20.12 0.27
N ILE A 302 -6.64 -18.81 0.36
CA ILE A 302 -6.00 -18.12 1.49
C ILE A 302 -6.99 -17.39 2.39
N GLY A 303 -8.29 -17.61 2.13
CA GLY A 303 -9.37 -16.97 2.83
C GLY A 303 -10.70 -17.18 2.14
N PHE A 304 -11.71 -16.44 2.58
CA PHE A 304 -13.05 -16.45 1.99
C PHE A 304 -13.50 -15.04 1.63
N CYS A 305 -14.15 -14.90 0.45
CA CYS A 305 -14.93 -13.72 0.11
C CYS A 305 -16.41 -14.04 0.30
N CYS A 306 -17.10 -13.26 1.12
CA CYS A 306 -18.47 -13.53 1.58
C CYS A 306 -19.53 -12.81 0.74
N ASN A 307 -19.16 -12.19 -0.38
CA ASN A 307 -20.07 -11.56 -1.35
C ASN A 307 -21.13 -10.61 -0.73
N GLY A 308 -20.74 -9.88 0.32
CA GLY A 308 -21.58 -8.93 1.04
C GLY A 308 -22.48 -9.55 2.14
N SER A 309 -22.43 -10.85 2.34
CA SER A 309 -23.24 -11.55 3.34
C SER A 309 -22.52 -11.59 4.70
N MET A 310 -23.05 -10.88 5.69
CA MET A 310 -22.58 -10.96 7.08
C MET A 310 -22.85 -12.33 7.70
N GLN A 311 -23.94 -12.99 7.33
CA GLN A 311 -24.24 -14.34 7.77
C GLN A 311 -23.15 -15.32 7.28
N LEU A 312 -22.80 -15.26 5.99
CA LEU A 312 -21.74 -16.12 5.44
C LEU A 312 -20.38 -15.81 6.08
N LEU A 313 -20.09 -14.53 6.38
CA LEU A 313 -18.85 -14.13 7.06
C LEU A 313 -18.77 -14.76 8.45
N GLN A 314 -19.87 -14.75 9.21
CA GLN A 314 -19.97 -15.40 10.52
C GLN A 314 -19.81 -16.93 10.40
N GLU A 315 -20.49 -17.57 9.46
CA GLU A 315 -20.36 -19.03 9.21
C GLU A 315 -18.90 -19.41 8.89
N LYS A 316 -18.21 -18.63 8.06
CA LYS A 316 -16.79 -18.87 7.73
C LYS A 316 -15.84 -18.61 8.90
N LEU A 317 -16.17 -17.65 9.77
CA LEU A 317 -15.42 -17.42 11.00
C LEU A 317 -15.54 -18.62 11.96
N VAL A 318 -16.76 -19.17 12.14
CA VAL A 318 -16.99 -20.38 12.91
C VAL A 318 -16.21 -21.56 12.32
N LEU A 319 -16.28 -21.76 11.00
CA LEU A 319 -15.59 -22.84 10.30
C LEU A 319 -14.07 -22.79 10.54
N LEU A 320 -13.44 -21.63 10.33
CA LEU A 320 -11.98 -21.45 10.57
C LEU A 320 -11.59 -21.61 12.04
N SER A 321 -12.52 -21.43 12.96
CA SER A 321 -12.25 -21.58 14.38
C SER A 321 -12.40 -23.01 14.86
N SER A 322 -13.24 -23.82 14.21
CA SER A 322 -13.56 -25.21 14.60
C SER A 322 -12.79 -26.26 13.81
N ASP A 323 -12.36 -25.97 12.58
CA ASP A 323 -11.62 -26.88 11.71
C ASP A 323 -10.12 -26.53 11.69
N ALA A 324 -9.35 -27.22 12.53
CA ALA A 324 -7.91 -26.96 12.66
C ALA A 324 -7.12 -27.33 11.39
N ASP A 325 -7.50 -28.35 10.66
CA ASP A 325 -6.79 -28.81 9.46
C ASP A 325 -7.01 -27.84 8.30
N LEU A 326 -8.25 -27.37 8.13
CA LEU A 326 -8.57 -26.32 7.16
C LEU A 326 -7.81 -25.05 7.48
N TYR A 327 -7.79 -24.63 8.74
CA TYR A 327 -7.07 -23.45 9.21
C TYR A 327 -5.57 -23.54 8.88
N GLN A 328 -4.90 -24.62 9.26
CA GLN A 328 -3.46 -24.82 9.01
C GLN A 328 -3.14 -24.85 7.52
N THR A 329 -4.00 -25.52 6.73
CA THR A 329 -3.85 -25.57 5.27
C THR A 329 -3.94 -24.17 4.67
N MET A 330 -4.93 -23.39 5.09
CA MET A 330 -5.17 -22.03 4.59
C MET A 330 -4.06 -21.07 5.03
N SER A 331 -3.62 -21.19 6.28
CA SER A 331 -2.49 -20.43 6.83
C SER A 331 -1.21 -20.65 6.03
N LYS A 332 -0.86 -21.91 5.77
CA LYS A 332 0.30 -22.28 4.95
C LYS A 332 0.20 -21.73 3.51
N LYS A 333 -0.99 -21.83 2.90
CA LYS A 333 -1.23 -21.28 1.56
C LYS A 333 -1.09 -19.76 1.55
N ALA A 334 -1.60 -19.05 2.58
CA ALA A 334 -1.48 -17.60 2.70
C ALA A 334 0.00 -17.18 2.77
N PHE A 335 0.78 -17.84 3.61
CA PHE A 335 2.21 -17.57 3.73
C PHE A 335 2.96 -17.82 2.41
N ASN A 336 2.74 -18.98 1.78
CA ASN A 336 3.38 -19.33 0.51
C ASN A 336 3.02 -18.32 -0.61
N TYR A 337 1.77 -17.86 -0.63
CA TYR A 337 1.34 -16.83 -1.58
C TYR A 337 2.16 -15.55 -1.42
N ALA A 338 2.36 -15.09 -0.18
CA ALA A 338 3.19 -13.92 0.09
C ALA A 338 4.64 -14.11 -0.38
N GLN A 339 5.25 -15.27 -0.10
CA GLN A 339 6.61 -15.62 -0.52
C GLN A 339 6.81 -15.56 -2.04
N LEU A 340 5.80 -16.01 -2.79
CA LEU A 340 5.88 -16.04 -4.25
C LEU A 340 5.62 -14.67 -4.90
N ASN A 341 4.76 -13.84 -4.30
CA ASN A 341 4.20 -12.68 -4.98
C ASN A 341 4.60 -11.32 -4.38
N HIS A 342 5.07 -11.29 -3.13
CA HIS A 342 5.17 -10.05 -2.36
C HIS A 342 6.56 -9.80 -1.74
N ASP A 343 7.58 -10.47 -2.21
CA ASP A 343 8.96 -10.25 -1.80
C ASP A 343 9.49 -8.92 -2.36
N ILE A 344 9.78 -7.97 -1.47
CA ILE A 344 10.28 -6.64 -1.85
C ILE A 344 11.61 -6.71 -2.59
N LYS A 345 12.50 -7.64 -2.21
CA LYS A 345 13.80 -7.83 -2.83
C LYS A 345 13.65 -8.24 -4.30
N LYS A 346 12.76 -9.21 -4.58
CA LYS A 346 12.44 -9.62 -5.95
C LYS A 346 11.79 -8.50 -6.75
N ASN A 347 10.89 -7.75 -6.12
CA ASN A 347 10.20 -6.63 -6.78
C ASN A 347 11.16 -5.51 -7.17
N VAL A 348 12.06 -5.13 -6.27
CA VAL A 348 13.07 -4.09 -6.55
C VAL A 348 14.03 -4.54 -7.65
N LYS A 349 14.50 -5.79 -7.64
CA LYS A 349 15.31 -6.33 -8.74
C LYS A 349 14.60 -6.25 -10.10
N LYS A 350 13.30 -6.53 -10.16
CA LYS A 350 12.50 -6.35 -11.38
C LYS A 350 12.45 -4.88 -11.81
N ILE A 351 12.27 -3.94 -10.88
CA ILE A 351 12.27 -2.51 -11.20
C ILE A 351 13.64 -2.08 -11.77
N ILE A 352 14.73 -2.51 -11.14
CA ILE A 352 16.10 -2.25 -11.62
C ILE A 352 16.28 -2.77 -13.05
N SER A 353 15.91 -4.03 -13.30
CA SER A 353 16.02 -4.64 -14.63
C SER A 353 15.21 -3.87 -15.69
N LEU A 354 13.99 -3.42 -15.34
CA LEU A 354 13.18 -2.60 -16.26
C LEU A 354 13.82 -1.25 -16.57
N ILE A 355 14.41 -0.60 -15.58
CA ILE A 355 15.09 0.69 -15.77
C ILE A 355 16.33 0.48 -16.66
N SER A 356 17.15 -0.52 -16.38
CA SER A 356 18.38 -0.84 -17.15
C SER A 356 18.08 -1.18 -18.60
N ALA A 357 17.09 -2.04 -18.86
CA ALA A 357 16.67 -2.41 -20.23
C ALA A 357 16.20 -1.18 -21.03
N ASN A 358 15.50 -0.26 -20.38
CA ASN A 358 15.03 0.97 -21.01
C ASN A 358 16.11 2.07 -21.12
N SER A 359 17.24 1.96 -20.43
CA SER A 359 18.38 2.88 -20.55
C SER A 359 19.28 2.52 -21.72
N ALA A 360 19.38 1.24 -22.07
CA ALA A 360 20.20 0.74 -23.18
C ALA A 360 19.73 1.20 -24.59
N HIS A 361 18.49 1.66 -24.73
CA HIS A 361 17.96 2.22 -25.99
C HIS A 361 18.25 3.73 -26.19
N LYS A 362 19.24 4.28 -25.49
CA LYS A 362 19.68 5.68 -25.63
C LYS A 362 20.81 5.89 -26.68
N HIS A 363 21.21 4.82 -27.40
CA HIS A 363 22.27 4.92 -28.42
C HIS A 363 21.73 4.69 -29.81
#